data_b24297ad36a80a981f2ea9be87f64425
#
_entry.id   b24297ad36a80a981f2ea9be87f64425
#
_cell.length_a   1.000
_cell.length_b   1.000
_cell.length_c   1.000
_cell.angle_alpha   90.00
_cell.angle_beta   90.00
_cell.angle_gamma   90.00
#
_symmetry.space_group_name_H-M   'P 1'
#
loop_
_entity.id
_entity.type
_entity.pdbx_description
1 polymer ?
#
loop_
_entity_poly.entity_id
_entity_poly.type
_entity_poly.pdbx_seq_one_letter_code
_entity_poly.pdbx_strand_id
1 'polypeptide(L)'
;MLEETWRRMLRLKTSGEARTTGARKTGNRAVTGILAVGFFMAGAAQSQAQGTVASPAPQTTVPIPISKSKIGPAAPVTYDNKYEFYGSINFMNFMGGQNLPKRMNMGGGEYLFTYWLPGDKRFLRNLGPGIEYRGEAGTTPVLASAGIYNLSRPLVYMNMILAGAQYRGPKNQYAALNYHVYAGASKGVFDASRSANQPFFYQYTGLYTNRTKPIMAIGGSVDFNLKKNWAIRLSPDLILEHFGNETREFVAVSGGVIYRFGKNKK
;
A
#
# COMPACT_ATOMS: atom_id res chain seq x y z
N MET A 1 -13.16 41.22 46.01
CA MET A 1 -13.30 41.61 44.58
C MET A 1 -12.99 40.45 43.61
N LEU A 2 -12.15 39.49 43.91
CA LEU A 2 -11.84 38.32 43.03
C LEU A 2 -12.87 37.17 43.12
N GLU A 3 -13.58 37.03 44.22
CA GLU A 3 -14.57 35.95 44.41
C GLU A 3 -15.90 36.17 43.69
N GLU A 4 -16.31 37.41 43.49
CA GLU A 4 -17.57 37.72 42.77
C GLU A 4 -17.44 37.50 41.25
N THR A 5 -16.25 37.61 40.70
CA THR A 5 -15.99 37.39 39.27
C THR A 5 -16.10 35.91 38.90
N TRP A 6 -15.68 35.00 39.81
CA TRP A 6 -15.79 33.57 39.63
C TRP A 6 -17.24 33.05 39.69
N ARG A 7 -18.06 33.65 40.57
CA ARG A 7 -19.49 33.29 40.70
C ARG A 7 -20.34 33.75 39.51
N ARG A 8 -19.93 34.79 38.79
CA ARG A 8 -20.57 35.22 37.52
C ARG A 8 -20.25 34.31 36.33
N MET A 9 -19.04 33.79 36.25
CA MET A 9 -18.67 32.86 35.15
C MET A 9 -19.37 31.49 35.27
N LEU A 10 -19.64 31.02 36.48
CA LEU A 10 -20.33 29.75 36.70
C LEU A 10 -21.85 29.84 36.41
N ARG A 11 -22.48 31.02 36.48
CA ARG A 11 -23.90 31.19 36.17
C ARG A 11 -24.21 31.29 34.68
N LEU A 12 -23.23 31.58 33.84
CA LEU A 12 -23.41 31.64 32.38
C LEU A 12 -23.33 30.27 31.70
N LYS A 13 -22.96 29.23 32.43
CA LYS A 13 -22.79 27.87 31.89
C LYS A 13 -24.02 26.95 32.08
N THR A 14 -25.07 27.41 32.73
CA THR A 14 -26.28 26.60 33.05
C THR A 14 -27.57 27.07 32.38
N SER A 15 -27.51 28.00 31.43
CA SER A 15 -28.72 28.56 30.76
C SER A 15 -28.73 28.35 29.23
N GLY A 16 -28.22 27.27 28.77
CA GLY A 16 -28.11 26.97 27.31
C GLY A 16 -28.61 25.59 26.91
N GLU A 17 -29.47 24.97 27.72
CA GLU A 17 -30.01 23.65 27.36
C GLU A 17 -31.55 23.71 27.32
N ALA A 18 -32.11 24.05 26.18
CA ALA A 18 -33.43 23.58 25.75
C ALA A 18 -33.70 23.92 24.27
N ARG A 19 -34.14 22.92 23.56
CA ARG A 19 -34.74 22.86 22.20
C ARG A 19 -33.78 22.85 21.01
N THR A 20 -33.63 21.66 20.37
CA THR A 20 -34.59 21.25 19.35
C THR A 20 -34.45 19.75 19.03
N THR A 21 -35.54 19.04 19.29
CA THR A 21 -35.85 17.74 18.68
C THR A 21 -35.99 17.87 17.19
N GLY A 22 -35.05 17.28 16.46
CA GLY A 22 -35.13 17.10 15.02
C GLY A 22 -34.53 15.75 14.67
N ALA A 23 -35.36 14.72 14.68
CA ALA A 23 -35.00 13.39 14.27
C ALA A 23 -34.61 13.40 12.79
N ARG A 24 -33.32 13.34 12.48
CA ARG A 24 -32.82 13.01 11.15
C ARG A 24 -32.28 11.59 11.20
N LYS A 25 -33.11 10.65 10.79
CA LYS A 25 -32.71 9.29 10.41
C LYS A 25 -31.67 9.39 9.29
N THR A 26 -30.40 9.36 9.63
CA THR A 26 -29.34 9.06 8.67
C THR A 26 -29.18 7.55 8.64
N GLY A 27 -29.69 6.95 7.57
CA GLY A 27 -29.54 5.54 7.34
C GLY A 27 -28.06 5.17 7.23
N ASN A 28 -27.68 4.18 8.01
CA ASN A 28 -26.46 3.41 7.84
C ASN A 28 -26.48 2.78 6.44
N ARG A 29 -25.87 3.44 5.48
CA ARG A 29 -25.45 2.78 4.25
C ARG A 29 -24.11 2.13 4.56
N ALA A 30 -24.17 0.86 4.91
CA ALA A 30 -23.03 -0.03 4.80
C ALA A 30 -22.58 0.01 3.33
N VAL A 31 -21.49 0.74 3.08
CA VAL A 31 -20.80 0.68 1.80
C VAL A 31 -20.04 -0.64 1.81
N THR A 32 -20.68 -1.69 1.33
CA THR A 32 -20.04 -2.92 0.93
C THR A 32 -19.27 -2.60 -0.35
N GLY A 33 -18.07 -2.08 -0.20
CA GLY A 33 -17.11 -1.89 -1.27
C GLY A 33 -16.60 -3.26 -1.72
N ILE A 34 -17.31 -3.90 -2.64
CA ILE A 34 -16.77 -5.00 -3.43
C ILE A 34 -15.66 -4.39 -4.27
N LEU A 35 -14.43 -4.70 -3.91
CA LEU A 35 -13.24 -4.40 -4.69
C LEU A 35 -13.26 -5.32 -5.92
N ALA A 36 -13.99 -4.91 -6.96
CA ALA A 36 -13.88 -5.49 -8.28
C ALA A 36 -12.52 -5.05 -8.84
N VAL A 37 -11.53 -5.91 -8.72
CA VAL A 37 -10.28 -5.79 -9.48
C VAL A 37 -10.64 -6.07 -10.92
N GLY A 38 -10.97 -5.00 -11.66
CA GLY A 38 -11.17 -5.06 -13.09
C GLY A 38 -9.86 -5.39 -13.78
N PHE A 39 -9.73 -6.62 -14.24
CA PHE A 39 -8.70 -7.00 -15.18
C PHE A 39 -8.98 -6.28 -16.50
N PHE A 40 -8.28 -5.19 -16.76
CA PHE A 40 -8.19 -4.62 -18.10
C PHE A 40 -7.36 -5.56 -18.97
N MET A 41 -8.02 -6.47 -19.67
CA MET A 41 -7.45 -7.15 -20.82
C MET A 41 -7.44 -6.13 -21.95
N ALA A 42 -6.28 -5.56 -22.24
CA ALA A 42 -6.04 -4.80 -23.45
C ALA A 42 -6.18 -5.75 -24.64
N GLY A 43 -7.36 -5.76 -25.25
CA GLY A 43 -7.59 -6.41 -26.51
C GLY A 43 -6.85 -5.65 -27.62
N ALA A 44 -5.82 -6.27 -28.16
CA ALA A 44 -5.18 -5.79 -29.38
C ALA A 44 -6.20 -5.87 -30.53
N ALA A 45 -6.73 -4.72 -30.93
CA ALA A 45 -7.51 -4.60 -32.15
C ALA A 45 -6.60 -4.82 -33.35
N GLN A 46 -6.73 -5.98 -33.98
CA GLN A 46 -6.14 -6.21 -35.29
C GLN A 46 -6.98 -5.49 -36.34
N SER A 47 -6.46 -4.37 -36.84
CA SER A 47 -7.01 -3.73 -38.05
C SER A 47 -6.63 -4.57 -39.26
N GLN A 48 -7.59 -5.26 -39.84
CA GLN A 48 -7.44 -5.91 -41.14
C GLN A 48 -7.62 -4.84 -42.23
N ALA A 49 -6.52 -4.45 -42.84
CA ALA A 49 -6.55 -3.73 -44.12
C ALA A 49 -6.85 -4.76 -45.25
N GLN A 50 -8.05 -4.71 -45.80
CA GLN A 50 -8.38 -5.44 -47.02
C GLN A 50 -7.77 -4.73 -48.22
N GLY A 51 -6.62 -5.21 -48.66
CA GLY A 51 -6.06 -4.90 -49.97
C GLY A 51 -6.39 -6.03 -50.95
N THR A 52 -7.28 -5.76 -51.89
CA THR A 52 -7.49 -6.63 -53.06
C THR A 52 -6.25 -6.63 -53.95
N VAL A 53 -5.51 -7.73 -53.98
CA VAL A 53 -4.41 -7.96 -54.90
C VAL A 53 -4.65 -9.27 -55.65
N ALA A 54 -4.47 -9.19 -56.96
CA ALA A 54 -4.63 -10.25 -57.97
C ALA A 54 -3.93 -11.57 -57.59
N SER A 55 -4.60 -12.67 -57.94
CA SER A 55 -4.19 -14.05 -57.74
C SER A 55 -2.84 -14.35 -58.39
N PRO A 56 -1.81 -14.72 -57.65
CA PRO A 56 -0.61 -15.36 -58.23
C PRO A 56 -0.72 -16.88 -58.10
N ALA A 57 -0.04 -17.56 -59.02
CA ALA A 57 0.03 -19.01 -59.18
C ALA A 57 0.35 -19.79 -57.89
N PRO A 58 0.01 -21.08 -57.80
CA PRO A 58 0.15 -21.88 -56.57
C PRO A 58 1.63 -22.03 -56.16
N GLN A 59 2.03 -21.24 -55.18
CA GLN A 59 3.30 -21.45 -54.52
C GLN A 59 3.13 -22.57 -53.49
N THR A 60 3.93 -23.60 -53.60
CA THR A 60 4.08 -24.65 -52.58
C THR A 60 4.55 -24.01 -51.29
N THR A 61 3.62 -23.66 -50.42
CA THR A 61 3.93 -23.12 -49.08
C THR A 61 4.51 -24.23 -48.22
N VAL A 62 5.82 -24.23 -48.09
CA VAL A 62 6.51 -24.97 -47.03
C VAL A 62 5.95 -24.38 -45.70
N PRO A 63 5.34 -25.18 -44.81
CA PRO A 63 4.83 -24.66 -43.53
C PRO A 63 6.01 -24.11 -42.73
N ILE A 64 6.10 -22.78 -42.62
CA ILE A 64 7.03 -22.16 -41.65
C ILE A 64 6.58 -22.61 -40.27
N PRO A 65 7.41 -23.35 -39.52
CA PRO A 65 7.03 -23.73 -38.15
C PRO A 65 6.86 -22.44 -37.38
N ILE A 66 5.61 -22.10 -37.06
CA ILE A 66 5.31 -21.00 -36.14
C ILE A 66 5.90 -21.41 -34.79
N SER A 67 7.08 -20.90 -34.49
CA SER A 67 7.70 -21.03 -33.19
C SER A 67 6.72 -20.38 -32.18
N LYS A 68 5.98 -21.21 -31.46
CA LYS A 68 5.18 -20.76 -30.32
C LYS A 68 6.18 -20.16 -29.32
N SER A 69 6.33 -18.85 -29.33
CA SER A 69 7.13 -18.16 -28.33
C SER A 69 6.55 -18.52 -26.95
N LYS A 70 7.28 -19.34 -26.20
CA LYS A 70 6.90 -19.67 -24.83
C LYS A 70 7.08 -18.42 -23.98
N ILE A 71 6.00 -17.73 -23.73
CA ILE A 71 5.98 -16.66 -22.73
C ILE A 71 6.03 -17.35 -21.36
N GLY A 72 7.08 -17.08 -20.60
CA GLY A 72 7.26 -17.63 -19.26
C GLY A 72 8.62 -18.28 -19.03
N PRO A 73 8.90 -18.77 -17.82
CA PRO A 73 10.20 -19.36 -17.49
C PRO A 73 10.48 -20.63 -18.32
N ALA A 74 11.68 -20.72 -18.85
CA ALA A 74 12.13 -21.88 -19.65
C ALA A 74 12.14 -23.19 -18.84
N ALA A 75 12.24 -23.11 -17.51
CA ALA A 75 12.19 -24.23 -16.60
C ALA A 75 11.04 -24.05 -15.59
N PRO A 76 10.36 -25.14 -15.18
CA PRO A 76 9.28 -25.05 -14.21
C PRO A 76 9.77 -24.53 -12.86
N VAL A 77 9.03 -23.56 -12.30
CA VAL A 77 9.27 -23.03 -10.96
C VAL A 77 8.69 -24.02 -9.93
N THR A 78 9.51 -24.53 -9.04
CA THR A 78 9.14 -25.60 -8.08
C THR A 78 8.67 -25.07 -6.73
N TYR A 79 8.93 -23.79 -6.42
CA TYR A 79 8.62 -23.16 -5.13
C TYR A 79 9.17 -23.90 -3.92
N ASP A 80 10.33 -24.52 -4.08
CA ASP A 80 11.08 -25.23 -3.05
C ASP A 80 12.16 -24.36 -2.37
N ASN A 81 12.10 -23.04 -2.61
CA ASN A 81 13.00 -22.08 -2.03
C ASN A 81 12.79 -21.96 -0.51
N LYS A 82 13.92 -21.82 0.21
CA LYS A 82 13.94 -21.62 1.67
C LYS A 82 13.81 -20.13 2.02
N TYR A 83 14.44 -19.29 1.24
CA TYR A 83 14.48 -17.84 1.46
C TYR A 83 13.94 -17.09 0.24
N GLU A 84 13.35 -15.93 0.51
CA GLU A 84 12.85 -15.02 -0.50
C GLU A 84 13.16 -13.60 -0.06
N PHE A 85 13.80 -12.84 -0.93
CA PHE A 85 14.05 -11.43 -0.77
C PHE A 85 13.23 -10.66 -1.81
N TYR A 86 12.49 -9.66 -1.36
CA TYR A 86 11.72 -8.76 -2.21
C TYR A 86 12.21 -7.35 -2.01
N GLY A 87 12.49 -6.64 -3.10
CA GLY A 87 12.81 -5.23 -3.12
C GLY A 87 11.89 -4.51 -4.10
N SER A 88 11.27 -3.42 -3.66
CA SER A 88 10.25 -2.72 -4.43
C SER A 88 10.29 -1.20 -4.25
N ILE A 89 9.61 -0.54 -5.18
CA ILE A 89 9.10 0.81 -4.96
C ILE A 89 7.66 0.71 -4.47
N ASN A 90 7.26 1.61 -3.59
CA ASN A 90 5.91 1.67 -3.08
C ASN A 90 5.29 3.05 -3.24
N PHE A 91 3.96 3.07 -3.18
CA PHE A 91 3.14 4.26 -3.20
C PHE A 91 2.04 4.09 -2.15
N MET A 92 1.81 5.12 -1.32
CA MET A 92 0.76 5.14 -0.32
C MET A 92 -0.01 6.45 -0.36
N ASN A 93 -1.33 6.36 -0.24
CA ASN A 93 -2.20 7.52 -0.07
C ASN A 93 -2.49 7.74 1.41
N PHE A 94 -1.82 8.71 2.02
CA PHE A 94 -1.71 8.94 3.46
C PHE A 94 -2.41 10.21 3.94
N MET A 95 -2.71 10.30 5.25
CA MET A 95 -3.22 11.51 5.89
C MET A 95 -2.23 11.97 6.97
N GLY A 96 -1.51 13.05 6.70
CA GLY A 96 -0.45 13.57 7.58
C GLY A 96 -0.92 14.33 8.82
N GLY A 97 -2.21 14.51 9.02
CA GLY A 97 -2.79 15.20 10.19
C GLY A 97 -4.28 14.92 10.35
N GLN A 98 -4.78 15.10 11.56
CA GLN A 98 -6.17 14.74 11.91
C GLN A 98 -7.21 15.58 11.17
N ASN A 99 -6.94 16.87 11.01
CA ASN A 99 -7.87 17.86 10.43
C ASN A 99 -7.43 18.38 9.07
N LEU A 100 -6.52 17.69 8.39
CA LEU A 100 -6.12 18.11 7.04
C LEU A 100 -7.25 17.84 6.04
N PRO A 101 -7.55 18.79 5.13
CA PRO A 101 -8.67 18.68 4.20
C PRO A 101 -8.43 17.64 3.10
N LYS A 102 -7.19 17.28 2.85
CA LYS A 102 -6.79 16.39 1.74
C LYS A 102 -5.74 15.39 2.18
N ARG A 103 -5.81 14.20 1.57
CA ARG A 103 -4.75 13.19 1.66
C ARG A 103 -3.53 13.63 0.85
N MET A 104 -2.37 13.10 1.22
CA MET A 104 -1.11 13.28 0.52
C MET A 104 -0.67 11.95 -0.09
N ASN A 105 0.10 12.04 -1.16
CA ASN A 105 0.72 10.89 -1.77
C ASN A 105 2.15 10.77 -1.25
N MET A 106 2.49 9.59 -0.80
CA MET A 106 3.83 9.23 -0.38
C MET A 106 4.39 8.17 -1.33
N GLY A 107 5.68 8.20 -1.54
CA GLY A 107 6.39 7.21 -2.32
C GLY A 107 7.69 6.84 -1.65
N GLY A 108 8.16 5.62 -1.91
CA GLY A 108 9.37 5.16 -1.28
C GLY A 108 9.84 3.79 -1.73
N GLY A 109 10.53 3.10 -0.84
CA GLY A 109 11.04 1.75 -1.05
C GLY A 109 10.62 0.78 0.04
N GLU A 110 10.53 -0.47 -0.33
CA GLU A 110 10.17 -1.56 0.55
C GLU A 110 11.12 -2.74 0.35
N TYR A 111 11.50 -3.36 1.44
CA TYR A 111 12.31 -4.57 1.48
C TYR A 111 11.64 -5.59 2.37
N LEU A 112 11.39 -6.78 1.83
CA LEU A 112 10.79 -7.88 2.57
C LEU A 112 11.69 -9.12 2.48
N PHE A 113 12.01 -9.67 3.62
CA PHE A 113 12.70 -10.96 3.74
C PHE A 113 11.76 -12.00 4.30
N THR A 114 11.61 -13.12 3.61
CA THR A 114 10.74 -14.23 4.02
C THR A 114 11.51 -15.52 4.12
N TYR A 115 11.24 -16.25 5.20
CA TYR A 115 11.72 -17.61 5.43
C TYR A 115 10.57 -18.60 5.26
N TRP A 116 10.59 -19.44 4.21
CA TRP A 116 9.57 -20.44 3.97
C TRP A 116 9.83 -21.66 4.85
N LEU A 117 8.84 -22.04 5.64
CA LEU A 117 8.97 -23.14 6.59
C LEU A 117 9.18 -24.48 5.86
N PRO A 118 10.12 -25.30 6.32
CA PRO A 118 10.23 -26.68 5.87
C PRO A 118 9.08 -27.51 6.46
N GLY A 119 8.63 -28.53 5.76
CA GLY A 119 7.66 -29.46 6.31
C GLY A 119 6.87 -30.20 5.24
N ASP A 120 6.35 -31.37 5.63
CA ASP A 120 5.59 -32.23 4.73
C ASP A 120 4.14 -31.79 4.60
N LYS A 121 3.59 -31.16 5.65
CA LYS A 121 2.23 -30.65 5.63
C LYS A 121 2.11 -29.46 4.66
N ARG A 122 1.16 -29.54 3.73
CA ARG A 122 0.92 -28.51 2.69
C ARG A 122 0.77 -27.10 3.27
N PHE A 123 0.12 -26.97 4.43
CA PHE A 123 -0.07 -25.69 5.08
C PHE A 123 1.27 -25.05 5.51
N LEU A 124 2.10 -25.80 6.27
CA LEU A 124 3.38 -25.29 6.78
C LEU A 124 4.34 -24.92 5.65
N ARG A 125 4.41 -25.75 4.60
CA ARG A 125 5.29 -25.50 3.45
C ARG A 125 4.94 -24.23 2.67
N ASN A 126 3.69 -23.77 2.77
CA ASN A 126 3.24 -22.55 2.13
C ASN A 126 3.21 -21.33 3.08
N LEU A 127 3.57 -21.51 4.35
CA LEU A 127 3.66 -20.45 5.34
C LEU A 127 5.11 -19.96 5.45
N GLY A 128 5.30 -18.65 5.42
CA GLY A 128 6.59 -18.00 5.55
C GLY A 128 6.53 -16.81 6.51
N PRO A 129 7.11 -16.90 7.72
CA PRO A 129 7.37 -15.73 8.52
C PRO A 129 8.32 -14.78 7.77
N GLY A 130 8.13 -13.47 7.97
CA GLY A 130 8.93 -12.46 7.30
C GLY A 130 9.09 -11.19 8.10
N ILE A 131 10.08 -10.40 7.71
CA ILE A 131 10.34 -9.07 8.22
C ILE A 131 10.35 -8.10 7.05
N GLU A 132 9.64 -7.01 7.20
CA GLU A 132 9.48 -5.96 6.21
C GLU A 132 10.00 -4.63 6.75
N TYR A 133 10.75 -3.92 5.93
CA TYR A 133 11.09 -2.52 6.12
C TYR A 133 10.49 -1.71 4.99
N ARG A 134 9.80 -0.63 5.33
CA ARG A 134 9.19 0.29 4.36
C ARG A 134 9.55 1.73 4.74
N GLY A 135 10.19 2.45 3.80
CA GLY A 135 10.51 3.86 3.94
C GLY A 135 9.74 4.67 2.91
N GLU A 136 9.03 5.69 3.35
CA GLU A 136 8.19 6.52 2.49
C GLU A 136 8.35 8.00 2.79
N ALA A 137 8.26 8.84 1.76
CA ALA A 137 8.29 10.28 1.87
C ALA A 137 7.28 10.92 0.93
N GLY A 138 6.76 12.07 1.33
CA GLY A 138 5.84 12.86 0.50
C GLY A 138 5.67 14.27 1.02
N THR A 139 5.08 15.12 0.21
CA THR A 139 4.77 16.49 0.62
C THR A 139 3.26 16.64 0.79
N THR A 140 2.86 17.36 1.85
CA THR A 140 1.44 17.65 2.08
C THR A 140 0.89 18.54 0.96
N PRO A 141 -0.44 18.52 0.73
CA PRO A 141 -1.10 19.55 -0.05
C PRO A 141 -0.84 20.95 0.54
N VAL A 142 -1.07 21.99 -0.25
CA VAL A 142 -0.98 23.38 0.24
C VAL A 142 -1.89 23.55 1.45
N LEU A 143 -1.35 24.04 2.57
CA LEU A 143 -2.09 24.29 3.80
C LEU A 143 -2.68 25.70 3.78
N ALA A 144 -3.86 25.86 4.38
CA ALA A 144 -4.51 27.17 4.51
C ALA A 144 -3.65 28.18 5.28
N SER A 145 -2.86 27.71 6.24
CA SER A 145 -1.93 28.50 7.06
C SER A 145 -0.52 28.62 6.51
N ALA A 146 -0.27 28.18 5.28
CA ALA A 146 1.06 28.14 4.68
C ALA A 146 1.76 29.52 4.64
N GLY A 147 1.00 30.58 4.45
CA GLY A 147 1.53 31.96 4.37
C GLY A 147 2.20 32.47 5.66
N ILE A 148 1.82 31.97 6.83
CA ILE A 148 2.37 32.41 8.13
C ILE A 148 3.86 32.07 8.25
N TYR A 149 4.27 30.89 7.74
CA TYR A 149 5.65 30.43 7.77
C TYR A 149 6.29 30.30 6.39
N ASN A 150 5.62 30.76 5.35
CA ASN A 150 6.02 30.56 3.96
C ASN A 150 6.22 29.07 3.58
N LEU A 151 5.44 28.20 4.23
CA LEU A 151 5.48 26.75 4.03
C LEU A 151 4.25 26.30 3.23
N SER A 152 4.41 26.08 1.95
CA SER A 152 3.31 25.63 1.10
C SER A 152 3.10 24.12 1.12
N ARG A 153 4.16 23.34 1.27
CA ARG A 153 4.12 21.87 1.16
C ARG A 153 5.12 21.20 2.10
N PRO A 154 4.84 21.15 3.41
CA PRO A 154 5.73 20.48 4.35
C PRO A 154 6.05 19.03 3.95
N LEU A 155 7.32 18.64 4.09
CA LEU A 155 7.79 17.29 3.86
C LEU A 155 7.48 16.42 5.07
N VAL A 156 6.92 15.25 4.79
CA VAL A 156 6.65 14.18 5.77
C VAL A 156 7.37 12.94 5.29
N TYR A 157 8.00 12.23 6.22
CA TYR A 157 8.52 10.90 5.93
C TYR A 157 8.24 9.92 7.06
N MET A 158 8.18 8.64 6.68
CA MET A 158 7.83 7.54 7.57
C MET A 158 8.79 6.38 7.36
N ASN A 159 9.20 5.76 8.47
CA ASN A 159 9.96 4.53 8.47
C ASN A 159 9.19 3.49 9.26
N MET A 160 8.92 2.35 8.63
CA MET A 160 8.11 1.28 9.17
C MET A 160 8.95 0.01 9.24
N ILE A 161 8.86 -0.69 10.36
CA ILE A 161 9.45 -2.02 10.55
C ILE A 161 8.32 -2.93 11.00
N LEU A 162 8.06 -3.96 10.20
CA LEU A 162 6.97 -4.89 10.44
C LEU A 162 7.50 -6.32 10.44
N ALA A 163 6.86 -7.18 11.22
CA ALA A 163 7.08 -8.61 11.22
C ALA A 163 5.74 -9.33 11.14
N GLY A 164 5.72 -10.47 10.49
CA GLY A 164 4.48 -11.21 10.30
C GLY A 164 4.67 -12.47 9.48
N ALA A 165 3.65 -12.85 8.76
CA ALA A 165 3.70 -14.05 7.94
C ALA A 165 2.97 -13.82 6.62
N GLN A 166 3.46 -14.50 5.60
CA GLN A 166 2.76 -14.65 4.33
C GLN A 166 2.44 -16.12 4.05
N TYR A 167 1.33 -16.32 3.36
CA TYR A 167 0.87 -17.62 2.93
C TYR A 167 0.82 -17.68 1.42
N ARG A 168 1.53 -18.65 0.83
CA ARG A 168 1.53 -18.87 -0.62
C ARG A 168 0.31 -19.70 -1.01
N GLY A 169 -0.64 -19.04 -1.67
CA GLY A 169 -1.89 -19.63 -2.13
C GLY A 169 -1.77 -20.41 -3.44
N PRO A 170 -2.74 -20.25 -4.35
CA PRO A 170 -2.68 -20.86 -5.67
C PRO A 170 -1.44 -20.42 -6.43
N LYS A 171 -0.79 -21.38 -7.08
CA LYS A 171 0.46 -21.14 -7.81
C LYS A 171 0.64 -22.11 -8.97
N ASN A 172 1.29 -21.63 -10.01
CA ASN A 172 1.73 -22.42 -11.15
C ASN A 172 3.13 -22.01 -11.59
N GLN A 173 3.62 -22.51 -12.71
CA GLN A 173 4.96 -22.14 -13.21
C GLN A 173 5.09 -20.66 -13.61
N TYR A 174 3.98 -19.97 -13.92
CA TYR A 174 3.99 -18.59 -14.40
C TYR A 174 3.71 -17.58 -13.30
N ALA A 175 2.82 -17.91 -12.36
CA ALA A 175 2.38 -16.98 -11.33
C ALA A 175 2.09 -17.67 -9.99
N ALA A 176 2.16 -16.89 -8.91
CA ALA A 176 1.69 -17.30 -7.58
C ALA A 176 0.92 -16.14 -6.92
N LEU A 177 -0.14 -16.50 -6.24
CA LEU A 177 -0.90 -15.59 -5.38
C LEU A 177 -0.45 -15.81 -3.93
N ASN A 178 -0.14 -14.73 -3.22
CA ASN A 178 0.21 -14.80 -1.81
C ASN A 178 -0.72 -13.87 -1.01
N TYR A 179 -0.91 -14.22 0.26
CA TYR A 179 -1.64 -13.41 1.25
C TYR A 179 -0.69 -13.14 2.40
N HIS A 180 -0.77 -11.96 2.99
CA HIS A 180 0.11 -11.62 4.11
C HIS A 180 -0.55 -10.73 5.14
N VAL A 181 -0.03 -10.84 6.38
CA VAL A 181 -0.37 -9.98 7.51
C VAL A 181 0.91 -9.68 8.25
N TYR A 182 1.22 -8.40 8.40
CA TYR A 182 2.37 -7.89 9.13
C TYR A 182 1.93 -6.88 10.17
N ALA A 183 2.62 -6.83 11.29
CA ALA A 183 2.41 -5.86 12.35
C ALA A 183 3.76 -5.36 12.87
N GLY A 184 3.81 -4.12 13.34
CA GLY A 184 5.05 -3.53 13.79
C GLY A 184 4.92 -2.11 14.27
N ALA A 185 5.94 -1.31 14.01
CA ALA A 185 6.01 0.07 14.41
C ALA A 185 6.33 0.98 13.22
N SER A 186 5.68 2.13 13.18
CA SER A 186 5.92 3.20 12.23
C SER A 186 6.40 4.45 12.96
N LYS A 187 7.55 4.99 12.55
CA LYS A 187 8.08 6.28 13.01
C LYS A 187 7.78 7.34 11.96
N GLY A 188 6.82 8.22 12.27
CA GLY A 188 6.49 9.37 11.44
C GLY A 188 7.26 10.62 11.87
N VAL A 189 7.79 11.36 10.90
CA VAL A 189 8.43 12.66 11.07
C VAL A 189 7.68 13.67 10.21
N PHE A 190 7.01 14.59 10.88
CA PHE A 190 6.08 15.53 10.27
C PHE A 190 6.61 16.98 10.25
N ASP A 191 7.76 17.22 10.83
CA ASP A 191 8.40 18.53 10.92
C ASP A 191 9.70 18.65 10.14
N ALA A 192 9.92 17.79 9.16
CA ALA A 192 11.13 17.80 8.35
C ALA A 192 11.41 19.15 7.65
N SER A 193 10.35 19.93 7.40
CA SER A 193 10.44 21.28 6.81
C SER A 193 10.42 22.40 7.85
N ARG A 194 10.43 22.07 9.16
CA ARG A 194 10.40 23.07 10.24
C ARG A 194 11.73 23.77 10.39
N SER A 195 11.71 25.10 10.55
CA SER A 195 12.87 25.85 11.00
C SER A 195 12.83 26.12 12.52
N ALA A 196 13.98 26.49 13.11
CA ALA A 196 14.11 26.71 14.55
C ALA A 196 13.14 27.78 15.10
N ASN A 197 12.72 28.72 14.27
CA ASN A 197 11.90 29.88 14.67
C ASN A 197 10.38 29.66 14.48
N GLN A 198 9.91 28.41 14.47
CA GLN A 198 8.50 28.08 14.27
C GLN A 198 7.91 27.31 15.48
N PRO A 199 7.67 27.99 16.63
CA PRO A 199 7.30 27.32 17.88
C PRO A 199 5.94 26.61 17.82
N PHE A 200 4.98 27.10 17.04
CA PHE A 200 3.62 26.55 16.92
C PHE A 200 3.40 25.80 15.60
N PHE A 201 4.46 25.22 15.04
CA PHE A 201 4.44 24.57 13.72
C PHE A 201 3.28 23.58 13.54
N TYR A 202 3.10 22.63 14.46
CA TYR A 202 2.04 21.61 14.35
C TYR A 202 0.63 22.20 14.50
N GLN A 203 0.48 23.22 15.33
CA GLN A 203 -0.81 23.88 15.55
C GLN A 203 -1.28 24.62 14.29
N TYR A 204 -0.38 25.28 13.59
CA TYR A 204 -0.70 26.01 12.37
C TYR A 204 -0.80 25.10 11.14
N THR A 205 0.01 24.07 11.06
CA THR A 205 0.01 23.16 9.90
C THR A 205 -1.06 22.07 10.02
N GLY A 206 -1.54 21.76 11.21
CA GLY A 206 -2.47 20.66 11.45
C GLY A 206 -1.86 19.26 11.28
N LEU A 207 -0.53 19.18 11.15
CA LEU A 207 0.20 17.93 11.03
C LEU A 207 0.26 17.18 12.36
N TYR A 208 0.45 15.86 12.30
CA TYR A 208 0.78 15.07 13.49
C TYR A 208 2.13 15.49 14.05
N THR A 209 2.32 15.28 15.35
CA THR A 209 3.64 15.42 15.99
C THR A 209 4.49 14.18 15.69
N ASN A 210 5.81 14.36 15.66
CA ASN A 210 6.75 13.23 15.49
C ASN A 210 6.56 12.20 16.58
N ARG A 211 6.28 10.98 16.20
CA ARG A 211 6.08 9.86 17.14
C ARG A 211 6.25 8.50 16.46
N THR A 212 6.44 7.49 17.31
CA THR A 212 6.40 6.09 16.87
C THR A 212 5.08 5.49 17.32
N LYS A 213 4.39 4.81 16.44
CA LYS A 213 3.07 4.21 16.66
C LYS A 213 2.99 2.80 16.09
N PRO A 214 2.10 1.95 16.65
CA PRO A 214 1.85 0.65 16.09
C PRO A 214 1.22 0.77 14.70
N ILE A 215 1.58 -0.17 13.84
CA ILE A 215 1.08 -0.27 12.47
C ILE A 215 0.78 -1.72 12.14
N MET A 216 -0.19 -1.95 11.28
CA MET A 216 -0.52 -3.25 10.72
C MET A 216 -0.72 -3.14 9.21
N ALA A 217 -0.20 -4.09 8.47
CA ALA A 217 -0.39 -4.22 7.03
C ALA A 217 -1.08 -5.55 6.72
N ILE A 218 -2.17 -5.50 5.96
CA ILE A 218 -2.91 -6.68 5.51
C ILE A 218 -3.05 -6.58 4.00
N GLY A 219 -2.60 -7.60 3.30
CA GLY A 219 -2.62 -7.54 1.85
C GLY A 219 -2.49 -8.87 1.16
N GLY A 220 -2.31 -8.76 -0.13
CA GLY A 220 -2.04 -9.89 -0.99
C GLY A 220 -1.10 -9.48 -2.10
N SER A 221 -0.41 -10.45 -2.69
CA SER A 221 0.49 -10.16 -3.80
C SER A 221 0.37 -11.18 -4.92
N VAL A 222 0.64 -10.71 -6.12
CA VAL A 222 0.74 -11.55 -7.30
C VAL A 222 2.19 -11.55 -7.78
N ASP A 223 2.79 -12.73 -7.84
CA ASP A 223 4.14 -12.93 -8.35
C ASP A 223 4.07 -13.43 -9.79
N PHE A 224 4.74 -12.77 -10.70
CA PHE A 224 4.93 -13.20 -12.08
C PHE A 224 6.34 -13.77 -12.25
N ASN A 225 6.46 -15.07 -12.47
CA ASN A 225 7.75 -15.75 -12.55
C ASN A 225 8.45 -15.46 -13.89
N LEU A 226 9.60 -14.83 -13.84
CA LEU A 226 10.45 -14.59 -15.02
C LEU A 226 11.42 -15.74 -15.25
N LYS A 227 12.02 -16.24 -14.18
CA LYS A 227 13.00 -17.34 -14.17
C LYS A 227 12.76 -18.18 -12.90
N LYS A 228 13.49 -19.31 -12.78
CA LYS A 228 13.40 -20.18 -11.61
C LYS A 228 13.50 -19.43 -10.28
N ASN A 229 14.42 -18.46 -10.18
CA ASN A 229 14.75 -17.75 -8.96
C ASN A 229 14.27 -16.29 -8.94
N TRP A 230 13.76 -15.75 -10.08
CA TRP A 230 13.38 -14.38 -10.22
C TRP A 230 11.90 -14.23 -10.58
N ALA A 231 11.22 -13.32 -9.90
CA ALA A 231 9.84 -12.94 -10.21
C ALA A 231 9.64 -11.43 -10.03
N ILE A 232 8.62 -10.90 -10.69
CA ILE A 232 8.09 -9.56 -10.42
C ILE A 232 6.89 -9.74 -9.50
N ARG A 233 6.77 -8.90 -8.48
CA ARG A 233 5.63 -8.88 -7.55
C ARG A 233 4.90 -7.55 -7.64
N LEU A 234 3.57 -7.63 -7.61
CA LEU A 234 2.68 -6.51 -7.35
C LEU A 234 1.93 -6.82 -6.04
N SER A 235 1.99 -5.89 -5.08
CA SER A 235 1.42 -6.09 -3.74
C SER A 235 0.56 -4.88 -3.33
N PRO A 236 -0.75 -4.97 -3.41
CA PRO A 236 -1.67 -4.03 -2.77
C PRO A 236 -1.84 -4.38 -1.29
N ASP A 237 -1.78 -3.35 -0.43
CA ASP A 237 -1.86 -3.45 1.01
C ASP A 237 -2.88 -2.47 1.59
N LEU A 238 -3.59 -2.90 2.62
CA LEU A 238 -4.33 -2.05 3.52
C LEU A 238 -3.47 -1.82 4.78
N ILE A 239 -3.10 -0.58 5.00
CA ILE A 239 -2.30 -0.15 6.15
C ILE A 239 -3.23 0.42 7.21
N LEU A 240 -3.16 -0.12 8.43
CA LEU A 240 -3.88 0.38 9.61
C LEU A 240 -2.88 1.05 10.54
N GLU A 241 -3.09 2.32 10.84
CA GLU A 241 -2.15 3.13 11.62
C GLU A 241 -2.87 4.07 12.60
N HIS A 242 -2.24 4.32 13.77
CA HIS A 242 -2.82 5.09 14.85
C HIS A 242 -1.91 6.27 15.26
N PHE A 243 -1.75 7.27 14.36
CA PHE A 243 -0.95 8.47 14.67
C PHE A 243 -1.71 9.51 15.51
N GLY A 244 -2.98 9.71 15.26
CA GLY A 244 -3.83 10.66 16.01
C GLY A 244 -4.52 10.00 17.19
N ASN A 245 -5.78 10.36 17.39
CA ASN A 245 -6.69 9.75 18.37
C ASN A 245 -7.54 8.63 17.75
N GLU A 246 -7.38 8.39 16.45
CA GLU A 246 -8.15 7.45 15.65
C GLU A 246 -7.21 6.50 14.92
N THR A 247 -7.67 5.25 14.74
CA THR A 247 -7.03 4.33 13.79
C THR A 247 -7.51 4.69 12.38
N ARG A 248 -6.59 4.87 11.46
CA ARG A 248 -6.87 5.20 10.06
C ARG A 248 -6.37 4.14 9.13
N GLU A 249 -7.08 4.00 8.03
CA GLU A 249 -6.78 3.07 6.94
C GLU A 249 -6.20 3.82 5.75
N PHE A 250 -5.13 3.27 5.21
CA PHE A 250 -4.46 3.77 4.03
C PHE A 250 -4.28 2.65 3.02
N VAL A 251 -4.41 2.97 1.76
CA VAL A 251 -4.11 2.04 0.69
C VAL A 251 -2.68 2.29 0.22
N ALA A 252 -1.89 1.23 0.20
CA ALA A 252 -0.56 1.22 -0.37
C ALA A 252 -0.49 0.21 -1.53
N VAL A 253 0.37 0.47 -2.48
CA VAL A 253 0.66 -0.45 -3.59
C VAL A 253 2.16 -0.48 -3.80
N SER A 254 2.74 -1.66 -3.81
CA SER A 254 4.16 -1.84 -4.13
C SER A 254 4.36 -2.71 -5.36
N GLY A 255 5.44 -2.43 -6.09
CA GLY A 255 5.84 -3.20 -7.25
C GLY A 255 7.35 -3.36 -7.30
N GLY A 256 7.83 -4.59 -7.46
CA GLY A 256 9.25 -4.85 -7.39
C GLY A 256 9.66 -6.24 -7.82
N VAL A 257 10.87 -6.61 -7.44
CA VAL A 257 11.53 -7.85 -7.86
C VAL A 257 11.75 -8.76 -6.66
N ILE A 258 11.48 -10.04 -6.90
CA ILE A 258 11.74 -11.12 -5.94
C ILE A 258 12.96 -11.90 -6.40
N TYR A 259 13.82 -12.23 -5.44
CA TYR A 259 14.88 -13.21 -5.59
C TYR A 259 14.68 -14.37 -4.61
N ARG A 260 14.59 -15.59 -5.15
CA ARG A 260 14.38 -16.83 -4.39
C ARG A 260 15.66 -17.65 -4.33
N PHE A 261 16.07 -18.07 -3.13
CA PHE A 261 17.31 -18.81 -2.94
C PHE A 261 17.21 -19.85 -1.79
N GLY A 262 18.24 -20.71 -1.70
CA GLY A 262 18.21 -21.85 -0.81
C GLY A 262 17.16 -22.89 -1.24
N LYS A 263 17.33 -24.13 -0.79
CA LYS A 263 16.36 -25.19 -1.01
C LYS A 263 15.88 -25.74 0.33
N ASN A 264 14.57 -25.90 0.47
CA ASN A 264 14.02 -26.72 1.54
C ASN A 264 14.27 -28.18 1.22
N LYS A 265 14.93 -28.90 2.14
CA LYS A 265 15.01 -30.35 2.07
C LYS A 265 13.59 -30.89 2.27
N LYS A 266 13.15 -31.72 1.34
CA LYS A 266 11.94 -32.52 1.50
C LYS A 266 12.15 -33.57 2.59
#